data_ac604cb0e6b6fec020005d3837e59033
#
_entry.id   ac604cb0e6b6fec020005d3837e59033
#
_cell.length_a   1.000
_cell.length_b   1.000
_cell.length_c   1.000
_cell.angle_alpha   90.00
_cell.angle_beta   90.00
_cell.angle_gamma   90.00
#
_symmetry.space_group_name_H-M   'P 1'
#
loop_
_entity.id
_entity.type
_entity.pdbx_description
1 polymer ?
#
loop_
_entity_poly.entity_id
_entity_poly.type
_entity_poly.pdbx_seq_one_letter_code
_entity_poly.pdbx_strand_id
1 'polypeptide(L)'
;MKFGILGEAKIAREHVVPAILAAGHKVTHVGRRNPGQVPLPSIYKDAIETDYDALLSDPSIDAIYNPLPNHLHVSYSIQALKLGKHVLCEKPVALNLDELIKLEAAAKETDAFFYEAYMVRSHPQWDWLKKIDIGKYQSSHFIFS
;
A
#
# COMPACT_ATOMS: atom_id res chain seq x y z
N MET A 1 8.28 -11.52 -3.57
CA MET A 1 7.57 -10.65 -4.53
C MET A 1 8.44 -9.44 -4.86
N LYS A 2 8.29 -8.88 -6.04
CA LYS A 2 8.91 -7.63 -6.49
C LYS A 2 7.89 -6.51 -6.39
N PHE A 3 8.22 -5.48 -5.65
CA PHE A 3 7.35 -4.33 -5.42
C PHE A 3 7.74 -3.13 -6.27
N GLY A 4 6.73 -2.47 -6.83
CA GLY A 4 6.82 -1.10 -7.33
C GLY A 4 6.20 -0.14 -6.30
N ILE A 5 6.84 1.01 -6.11
CA ILE A 5 6.38 2.03 -5.16
C ILE A 5 5.90 3.25 -5.95
N LEU A 6 4.65 3.65 -5.79
CA LEU A 6 4.10 4.85 -6.42
C LEU A 6 4.43 6.09 -5.57
N GLY A 7 5.44 6.83 -5.98
CA GLY A 7 5.94 7.99 -5.22
C GLY A 7 6.89 7.57 -4.10
N GLU A 8 7.43 8.58 -3.43
CA GLU A 8 8.42 8.41 -2.37
C GLU A 8 7.99 9.08 -1.06
N ALA A 9 6.73 8.88 -0.68
CA ALA A 9 6.19 9.43 0.55
C ALA A 9 7.06 9.07 1.77
N LYS A 10 7.07 9.93 2.79
CA LYS A 10 7.84 9.71 4.02
C LYS A 10 7.54 8.35 4.63
N ILE A 11 6.27 7.98 4.73
CA ILE A 11 5.84 6.69 5.28
C ILE A 11 6.43 5.50 4.49
N ALA A 12 6.55 5.62 3.17
CA ALA A 12 7.18 4.61 2.33
C ALA A 12 8.65 4.42 2.72
N ARG A 13 9.42 5.51 2.78
CA ARG A 13 10.86 5.47 3.03
C ARG A 13 11.22 5.01 4.44
N GLU A 14 10.48 5.48 5.44
CA GLU A 14 10.84 5.28 6.84
C GLU A 14 10.30 3.98 7.44
N HIS A 15 9.19 3.46 6.89
CA HIS A 15 8.51 2.32 7.50
C HIS A 15 8.18 1.19 6.53
N VAL A 16 7.48 1.46 5.42
CA VAL A 16 6.93 0.38 4.60
C VAL A 16 7.99 -0.28 3.74
N VAL A 17 8.88 0.46 3.11
CA VAL A 17 9.98 -0.12 2.31
C VAL A 17 10.92 -0.94 3.19
N PRO A 18 11.38 -0.47 4.36
CA PRO A 18 12.13 -1.30 5.29
C PRO A 18 11.40 -2.59 5.69
N ALA A 19 10.08 -2.53 5.92
CA ALA A 19 9.27 -3.70 6.25
C ALA A 19 9.15 -4.69 5.08
N ILE A 20 8.95 -4.20 3.85
CA ILE A 20 8.95 -5.02 2.63
C ILE A 20 10.28 -5.79 2.49
N LEU A 21 11.40 -5.11 2.69
CA LEU A 21 12.74 -5.71 2.61
C LEU A 21 12.97 -6.72 3.75
N ALA A 22 12.58 -6.39 4.97
CA ALA A 22 12.68 -7.29 6.13
C ALA A 22 11.82 -8.55 5.98
N ALA A 23 10.70 -8.46 5.26
CA ALA A 23 9.84 -9.60 4.92
C ALA A 23 10.42 -10.48 3.77
N GLY A 24 11.63 -10.19 3.28
CA GLY A 24 12.29 -10.97 2.23
C GLY A 24 11.81 -10.63 0.81
N HIS A 25 11.10 -9.53 0.63
CA HIS A 25 10.68 -9.04 -0.67
C HIS A 25 11.67 -8.03 -1.25
N LYS A 26 11.47 -7.60 -2.50
CA LYS A 26 12.35 -6.64 -3.18
C LYS A 26 11.54 -5.42 -3.62
N VAL A 27 12.12 -4.24 -3.48
CA VAL A 27 11.64 -3.02 -4.13
C VAL A 27 12.48 -2.83 -5.38
N THR A 28 11.85 -3.00 -6.55
CA THR A 28 12.53 -2.97 -7.84
C THR A 28 12.31 -1.70 -8.62
N HIS A 29 11.19 -1.00 -8.36
CA HIS A 29 10.84 0.22 -9.08
C HIS A 29 10.27 1.27 -8.13
N VAL A 30 10.57 2.53 -8.44
CA VAL A 30 9.96 3.70 -7.81
C VAL A 30 9.42 4.62 -8.89
N GLY A 31 8.10 4.81 -8.88
CA GLY A 31 7.44 5.72 -9.78
C GLY A 31 7.45 7.15 -9.24
N ARG A 32 7.74 8.11 -10.09
CA ARG A 32 7.69 9.53 -9.80
C ARG A 32 6.91 10.29 -10.88
N ARG A 33 6.30 11.41 -10.50
CA ARG A 33 5.66 12.29 -11.49
C ARG A 33 6.67 12.83 -12.50
N ASN A 34 7.88 13.15 -12.05
CA ASN A 34 8.95 13.69 -12.86
C ASN A 34 10.25 12.93 -12.54
N PRO A 35 10.49 11.79 -13.20
CA PRO A 35 11.72 11.01 -12.99
C PRO A 35 12.99 11.82 -13.32
N GLY A 36 14.08 11.55 -12.62
CA GLY A 36 15.40 12.12 -12.89
C GLY A 36 15.63 13.57 -12.43
N GLN A 37 14.61 14.25 -11.87
CA GLN A 37 14.78 15.64 -11.42
C GLN A 37 15.60 15.78 -10.13
N VAL A 38 15.44 14.81 -9.23
CA VAL A 38 16.13 14.78 -7.93
C VAL A 38 16.60 13.35 -7.66
N PRO A 39 17.83 13.16 -7.16
CA PRO A 39 18.31 11.81 -6.84
C PRO A 39 17.35 11.04 -5.92
N LEU A 40 17.21 9.74 -6.16
CA LEU A 40 16.45 8.87 -5.27
C LEU A 40 17.12 8.77 -3.89
N PRO A 41 16.34 8.75 -2.81
CA PRO A 41 16.85 8.40 -1.49
C PRO A 41 17.58 7.05 -1.48
N SER A 42 18.62 6.92 -0.66
CA SER A 42 19.49 5.75 -0.59
C SER A 42 18.76 4.42 -0.35
N ILE A 43 17.59 4.46 0.29
CA ILE A 43 16.76 3.27 0.51
C ILE A 43 16.29 2.63 -0.82
N TYR A 44 16.28 3.38 -1.91
CA TYR A 44 15.89 2.95 -3.25
C TYR A 44 17.09 2.76 -4.20
N LYS A 45 18.32 2.68 -3.69
CA LYS A 45 19.55 2.63 -4.48
C LYS A 45 19.57 1.55 -5.57
N ASP A 46 18.88 0.45 -5.34
CA ASP A 46 18.80 -0.71 -6.24
C ASP A 46 17.51 -0.72 -7.08
N ALA A 47 16.65 0.31 -6.96
CA ALA A 47 15.41 0.42 -7.68
C ALA A 47 15.56 1.26 -8.95
N ILE A 48 14.81 0.88 -9.97
CA ILE A 48 14.69 1.64 -11.22
C ILE A 48 13.71 2.79 -10.99
N GLU A 49 14.14 4.01 -11.28
CA GLU A 49 13.27 5.18 -11.29
C GLU A 49 12.53 5.27 -12.62
N THR A 50 11.20 5.48 -12.57
CA THR A 50 10.36 5.61 -13.75
C THR A 50 9.13 6.48 -13.47
N ASP A 51 8.29 6.76 -14.47
CA ASP A 51 6.97 7.35 -14.25
C ASP A 51 5.96 6.29 -13.75
N TYR A 52 4.76 6.74 -13.38
CA TYR A 52 3.74 5.86 -12.80
C TYR A 52 3.19 4.85 -13.81
N ASP A 53 3.01 5.27 -15.08
CA ASP A 53 2.40 4.43 -16.11
C ASP A 53 3.38 3.33 -16.56
N ALA A 54 4.65 3.67 -16.74
CA ALA A 54 5.70 2.70 -17.04
C ALA A 54 5.88 1.70 -15.88
N LEU A 55 5.85 2.16 -14.62
CA LEU A 55 5.91 1.27 -13.45
C LEU A 55 4.73 0.29 -13.43
N LEU A 56 3.52 0.76 -13.63
CA LEU A 56 2.33 -0.08 -13.63
C LEU A 56 2.34 -1.10 -14.76
N SER A 57 2.86 -0.71 -15.93
CA SER A 57 2.90 -1.55 -17.12
C SER A 57 4.02 -2.60 -17.11
N ASP A 58 5.00 -2.49 -16.20
CA ASP A 58 6.12 -3.43 -16.14
C ASP A 58 5.66 -4.82 -15.64
N PRO A 59 5.73 -5.87 -16.50
CA PRO A 59 5.28 -7.20 -16.13
C PRO A 59 6.16 -7.88 -15.07
N SER A 60 7.34 -7.34 -14.79
CA SER A 60 8.24 -7.91 -13.77
C SER A 60 7.84 -7.56 -12.34
N ILE A 61 6.90 -6.64 -12.15
CA ILE A 61 6.40 -6.18 -10.84
C ILE A 61 5.20 -7.03 -10.44
N ASP A 62 5.27 -7.65 -9.26
CA ASP A 62 4.20 -8.48 -8.72
C ASP A 62 3.18 -7.67 -7.92
N ALA A 63 3.64 -6.65 -7.21
CA ALA A 63 2.83 -5.88 -6.27
C ALA A 63 3.16 -4.38 -6.30
N ILE A 64 2.14 -3.58 -6.04
CA ILE A 64 2.25 -2.11 -5.95
C ILE A 64 2.00 -1.68 -4.50
N TYR A 65 2.88 -0.83 -3.97
CA TYR A 65 2.57 -0.03 -2.80
C TYR A 65 2.19 1.38 -3.25
N ASN A 66 1.00 1.82 -2.85
CA ASN A 66 0.42 3.10 -3.26
C ASN A 66 0.30 4.07 -2.07
N PRO A 67 1.33 4.88 -1.79
CA PRO A 67 1.30 5.97 -0.80
C PRO A 67 1.11 7.34 -1.45
N LEU A 68 0.44 7.42 -2.58
CA LEU A 68 0.14 8.68 -3.26
C LEU A 68 -0.81 9.55 -2.42
N PRO A 69 -1.05 10.81 -2.78
CA PRO A 69 -2.12 11.60 -2.18
C PRO A 69 -3.48 10.90 -2.30
N ASN A 70 -4.34 11.02 -1.28
CA ASN A 70 -5.57 10.25 -1.12
C ASN A 70 -6.48 10.22 -2.37
N HIS A 71 -6.57 11.34 -3.09
CA HIS A 71 -7.39 11.44 -4.32
C HIS A 71 -6.88 10.61 -5.51
N LEU A 72 -5.67 10.05 -5.40
CA LEU A 72 -5.06 9.17 -6.39
C LEU A 72 -5.11 7.70 -6.00
N HIS A 73 -5.48 7.39 -4.75
CA HIS A 73 -5.46 6.02 -4.24
C HIS A 73 -6.30 5.07 -5.11
N VAL A 74 -7.57 5.40 -5.32
CA VAL A 74 -8.50 4.52 -6.04
C VAL A 74 -8.12 4.37 -7.50
N SER A 75 -7.80 5.47 -8.19
CA SER A 75 -7.50 5.43 -9.62
C SER A 75 -6.28 4.57 -9.95
N TYR A 76 -5.18 4.76 -9.23
CA TYR A 76 -3.95 3.98 -9.43
C TYR A 76 -4.06 2.55 -8.92
N SER A 77 -4.82 2.32 -7.85
CA SER A 77 -5.07 0.96 -7.35
C SER A 77 -5.90 0.14 -8.34
N ILE A 78 -6.94 0.72 -8.94
CA ILE A 78 -7.73 0.05 -9.99
C ILE A 78 -6.87 -0.28 -11.21
N GLN A 79 -6.02 0.65 -11.65
CA GLN A 79 -5.12 0.40 -12.77
C GLN A 79 -4.17 -0.77 -12.48
N ALA A 80 -3.56 -0.79 -11.29
CA ALA A 80 -2.67 -1.88 -10.88
C ALA A 80 -3.39 -3.23 -10.85
N LEU A 81 -4.58 -3.30 -10.25
CA LEU A 81 -5.40 -4.50 -10.18
C LEU A 81 -5.75 -5.03 -11.57
N LYS A 82 -6.19 -4.17 -12.49
CA LYS A 82 -6.49 -4.55 -13.89
C LYS A 82 -5.29 -5.08 -14.66
N LEU A 83 -4.08 -4.71 -14.25
CA LEU A 83 -2.83 -5.25 -14.78
C LEU A 83 -2.33 -6.49 -14.01
N GLY A 84 -3.20 -7.07 -13.15
CA GLY A 84 -2.92 -8.29 -12.40
C GLY A 84 -1.94 -8.12 -11.24
N LYS A 85 -1.68 -6.89 -10.80
CA LYS A 85 -0.74 -6.62 -9.70
C LYS A 85 -1.47 -6.56 -8.36
N HIS A 86 -0.91 -7.19 -7.34
CA HIS A 86 -1.37 -7.01 -5.97
C HIS A 86 -1.18 -5.57 -5.52
N VAL A 87 -2.07 -5.07 -4.66
CA VAL A 87 -2.02 -3.68 -4.21
C VAL A 87 -2.06 -3.58 -2.69
N LEU A 88 -1.08 -2.88 -2.13
CA LEU A 88 -1.10 -2.34 -0.78
C LEU A 88 -1.28 -0.83 -0.89
N CYS A 89 -2.43 -0.30 -0.49
CA CYS A 89 -2.76 1.12 -0.60
C CYS A 89 -2.80 1.78 0.78
N GLU A 90 -2.23 2.98 0.91
CA GLU A 90 -2.33 3.76 2.14
C GLU A 90 -3.78 4.17 2.47
N LYS A 91 -3.97 4.38 3.76
CA LYS A 91 -5.25 4.85 4.31
C LYS A 91 -5.39 6.40 4.15
N PRO A 92 -6.60 6.93 3.99
CA PRO A 92 -7.82 6.19 3.65
C PRO A 92 -7.78 5.70 2.21
N VAL A 93 -8.27 4.52 1.98
CA VAL A 93 -8.25 3.90 0.64
C VAL A 93 -9.08 4.66 -0.39
N ALA A 94 -10.18 5.27 0.04
CA ALA A 94 -11.09 6.05 -0.79
C ALA A 94 -11.57 7.30 -0.04
N LEU A 95 -12.01 8.32 -0.76
CA LEU A 95 -12.53 9.56 -0.20
C LEU A 95 -14.06 9.52 0.02
N ASN A 96 -14.74 8.61 -0.65
CA ASN A 96 -16.20 8.45 -0.57
C ASN A 96 -16.61 7.02 -0.93
N LEU A 97 -17.90 6.72 -0.72
CA LEU A 97 -18.47 5.40 -0.96
C LEU A 97 -18.44 5.00 -2.44
N ASP A 98 -18.66 5.91 -3.36
CA ASP A 98 -18.69 5.62 -4.80
C ASP A 98 -17.30 5.17 -5.30
N GLU A 99 -16.26 5.79 -4.81
CA GLU A 99 -14.87 5.38 -5.07
C GLU A 99 -14.59 3.98 -4.52
N LEU A 100 -15.03 3.70 -3.29
CA LEU A 100 -14.85 2.40 -2.66
C LEU A 100 -15.57 1.30 -3.43
N ILE A 101 -16.81 1.53 -3.88
CA ILE A 101 -17.59 0.58 -4.68
C ILE A 101 -16.85 0.25 -5.99
N LYS A 102 -16.31 1.26 -6.68
CA LYS A 102 -15.53 1.06 -7.92
C LYS A 102 -14.28 0.23 -7.68
N LEU A 103 -13.57 0.51 -6.59
CA LEU A 103 -12.37 -0.24 -6.23
C LEU A 103 -12.69 -1.70 -5.89
N GLU A 104 -13.75 -1.92 -5.11
CA GLU A 104 -14.20 -3.25 -4.73
C GLU A 104 -14.63 -4.07 -5.96
N ALA A 105 -15.34 -3.45 -6.90
CA ALA A 105 -15.71 -4.08 -8.17
C ALA A 105 -14.46 -4.50 -8.96
N ALA A 106 -13.49 -3.59 -9.12
CA ALA A 106 -12.25 -3.90 -9.82
C ALA A 106 -11.44 -5.01 -9.13
N ALA A 107 -11.40 -5.05 -7.81
CA ALA A 107 -10.72 -6.11 -7.06
C ALA A 107 -11.38 -7.49 -7.25
N LYS A 108 -12.72 -7.53 -7.35
CA LYS A 108 -13.48 -8.77 -7.60
C LYS A 108 -13.32 -9.32 -9.03
N GLU A 109 -12.95 -8.48 -9.99
CA GLU A 109 -12.74 -8.86 -11.39
C GLU A 109 -11.35 -9.46 -11.66
N THR A 110 -10.49 -9.52 -10.65
CA THR A 110 -9.10 -9.98 -10.79
C THR A 110 -8.74 -10.99 -9.71
N ASP A 111 -7.72 -11.81 -9.96
CA ASP A 111 -7.12 -12.69 -8.94
C ASP A 111 -6.09 -11.96 -8.06
N ALA A 112 -5.92 -10.66 -8.27
CA ALA A 112 -4.99 -9.83 -7.52
C ALA A 112 -5.55 -9.46 -6.13
N PHE A 113 -4.70 -9.48 -5.12
CA PHE A 113 -5.07 -9.06 -3.78
C PHE A 113 -5.01 -7.54 -3.65
N PHE A 114 -6.04 -6.98 -3.00
CA PHE A 114 -6.06 -5.59 -2.55
C PHE A 114 -6.07 -5.55 -1.02
N TYR A 115 -5.21 -4.72 -0.43
CA TYR A 115 -5.17 -4.51 1.01
C TYR A 115 -4.98 -3.02 1.34
N GLU A 116 -5.78 -2.51 2.27
CA GLU A 116 -5.59 -1.18 2.84
C GLU A 116 -4.53 -1.23 3.94
N ALA A 117 -3.53 -0.35 3.88
CA ALA A 117 -2.44 -0.26 4.87
C ALA A 117 -2.91 0.36 6.20
N TYR A 118 -3.92 -0.25 6.81
CA TYR A 118 -4.45 0.13 8.11
C TYR A 118 -3.76 -0.69 9.20
N MET A 119 -2.62 -0.21 9.66
CA MET A 119 -1.68 -0.91 10.55
C MET A 119 -2.31 -1.46 11.82
N VAL A 120 -3.29 -0.74 12.40
CA VAL A 120 -3.93 -1.15 13.64
C VAL A 120 -4.59 -2.53 13.56
N ARG A 121 -5.07 -2.92 12.36
CA ARG A 121 -5.71 -4.23 12.15
C ARG A 121 -4.76 -5.40 12.33
N SER A 122 -3.48 -5.21 12.05
CA SER A 122 -2.44 -6.25 12.13
C SER A 122 -1.65 -6.20 13.44
N HIS A 123 -2.02 -5.33 14.38
CA HIS A 123 -1.31 -5.19 15.64
C HIS A 123 -1.59 -6.39 16.55
N PRO A 124 -0.57 -6.99 17.19
CA PRO A 124 -0.70 -8.17 18.06
C PRO A 124 -1.65 -7.98 19.26
N GLN A 125 -1.97 -6.71 19.62
CA GLN A 125 -2.94 -6.42 20.68
C GLN A 125 -4.30 -7.09 20.47
N TRP A 126 -4.73 -7.29 19.22
CA TRP A 126 -6.00 -7.93 18.91
C TRP A 126 -6.00 -9.41 19.24
N ASP A 127 -4.88 -10.09 19.00
CA ASP A 127 -4.73 -11.51 19.33
C ASP A 127 -4.61 -11.71 20.85
N TRP A 128 -3.99 -10.76 21.53
CA TRP A 128 -3.96 -10.74 22.99
C TRP A 128 -5.35 -10.48 23.56
N LEU A 129 -6.07 -9.47 23.05
CA LEU A 129 -7.40 -9.09 23.52
C LEU A 129 -8.42 -10.24 23.36
N LYS A 130 -8.35 -11.02 22.28
CA LYS A 130 -9.21 -12.19 22.05
C LYS A 130 -9.02 -13.30 23.10
N LYS A 131 -7.87 -13.34 23.77
CA LYS A 131 -7.52 -14.38 24.76
C LYS A 131 -7.89 -14.00 26.19
N ILE A 132 -8.27 -12.74 26.42
CA ILE A 132 -8.62 -12.25 27.76
C ILE A 132 -10.11 -12.43 27.97
N ASP A 133 -10.46 -13.04 29.11
CA ASP A 133 -11.83 -12.97 29.61
C ASP A 133 -12.02 -11.61 30.30
N ILE A 134 -12.67 -10.68 29.61
CA ILE A 134 -12.99 -9.34 30.12
C ILE A 134 -14.35 -9.31 30.83
N GLY A 135 -15.02 -10.47 30.96
CA GLY A 135 -16.35 -10.55 31.52
C GLY A 135 -17.40 -9.82 30.69
N LYS A 136 -18.39 -9.24 31.35
CA LYS A 136 -19.46 -8.49 30.69
C LYS A 136 -18.96 -7.13 30.23
N TYR A 137 -18.91 -6.94 28.90
CA TYR A 137 -18.52 -5.69 28.31
C TYR A 137 -19.53 -4.57 28.60
N GLN A 138 -19.06 -3.44 29.10
CA GLN A 138 -19.90 -2.27 29.39
C GLN A 138 -19.50 -1.03 28.60
N SER A 139 -18.21 -0.75 28.48
CA SER A 139 -17.70 0.41 27.73
C SER A 139 -16.25 0.22 27.32
N SER A 140 -15.80 0.96 26.30
CA SER A 140 -14.39 1.06 25.93
C SER A 140 -13.99 2.50 25.65
N HIS A 141 -12.75 2.82 25.96
CA HIS A 141 -12.14 4.09 25.63
C HIS A 141 -10.89 3.84 24.78
N PHE A 142 -10.82 4.49 23.63
CA PHE A 142 -9.66 4.42 22.73
C PHE A 142 -8.95 5.78 22.77
N ILE A 143 -7.66 5.76 23.05
CA ILE A 143 -6.81 6.96 23.08
C ILE A 143 -5.78 6.81 21.98
N PHE A 144 -5.74 7.79 21.07
CA PHE A 144 -4.73 7.92 20.01
C PHE A 144 -3.84 9.11 20.35
N SER A 145 -2.56 8.89 20.49
CA SER A 145 -1.53 9.92 20.77
C SER A 145 -0.60 10.07 19.57
#